data_be1254a63426985cfdbfb6f7785991a0
#
_entry.id   be1254a63426985cfdbfb6f7785991a0
#
_cell.length_a   1.000
_cell.length_b   1.000
_cell.length_c   1.000
_cell.angle_alpha   90.00
_cell.angle_beta   90.00
_cell.angle_gamma   90.00
#
_symmetry.space_group_name_H-M   'P 1'
#
loop_
_entity.id
_entity.type
_entity.pdbx_description
1 polymer ?
#
loop_
_entity_poly.entity_id
_entity_poly.type
_entity_poly.pdbx_seq_one_letter_code
_entity_poly.pdbx_strand_id
1 'polypeptide(L)'
;MKKLKIATMVTGHFTTPPPKGTIYAPMDIAVAVSEGLVKKGYKVDFYGPEGTNVKVTNIVSAGLKALNQPEGEAITKGQNVGNAEVNKIFNLWDQYLIAKMFTEAEKGNYDLLHIHPPDRALPLAFSHPKIPVFYTLHDPIYPWKTKIFSMFASPNQYYISISDAQRKPAPDLNYAATIYNGIDLDAFPFSESHDDYLLFIGRLQPEKGLAEAVQIARMTSEKLLIIGPQVTGEYWDKKIAPYLNDKIRYIGFVPREKLFKYYQKAKATLVPIQWEEPFGLVLTESMACGTPVIAFNRGSVPEIVIDGKTGFIIKDNKLKKMADAVKKIDEINRADCRKHVEQNFSIQRMIDRYEEVFLKIVS
;
A
#
# COMPACT_ATOMS: atom_id res chain seq x y z
N MET A 1 7.38 -24.59 -18.80
CA MET A 1 6.07 -23.96 -18.46
C MET A 1 5.79 -22.84 -19.45
N LYS A 2 4.53 -22.67 -19.88
CA LYS A 2 4.12 -21.57 -20.76
C LYS A 2 4.40 -20.24 -20.06
N LYS A 3 5.06 -19.31 -20.76
CA LYS A 3 5.26 -17.95 -20.24
C LYS A 3 4.08 -17.10 -20.66
N LEU A 4 3.34 -16.60 -19.67
CA LEU A 4 2.14 -15.80 -19.88
C LEU A 4 2.48 -14.41 -20.45
N LYS A 5 1.53 -13.86 -21.20
CA LYS A 5 1.48 -12.46 -21.60
C LYS A 5 0.47 -11.74 -20.73
N ILE A 6 0.93 -10.76 -19.97
CA ILE A 6 0.17 -10.07 -18.92
C ILE A 6 0.05 -8.59 -19.27
N ALA A 7 -1.15 -8.04 -19.23
CA ALA A 7 -1.32 -6.59 -19.21
C ALA A 7 -1.61 -6.14 -17.77
N THR A 8 -0.92 -5.13 -17.31
CA THR A 8 -1.12 -4.58 -15.95
C THR A 8 -1.32 -3.08 -15.98
N MET A 9 -2.09 -2.56 -15.01
CA MET A 9 -2.39 -1.14 -14.86
C MET A 9 -2.67 -0.79 -13.41
N VAL A 10 -2.11 0.33 -12.95
CA VAL A 10 -2.34 0.85 -11.59
C VAL A 10 -3.05 2.20 -11.59
N THR A 11 -2.70 3.09 -12.49
CA THR A 11 -3.39 4.39 -12.69
C THR A 11 -3.01 5.00 -14.04
N GLY A 12 -3.92 5.79 -14.60
CA GLY A 12 -3.72 6.57 -15.82
C GLY A 12 -3.55 8.06 -15.59
N HIS A 13 -3.86 8.57 -14.39
CA HIS A 13 -3.90 10.00 -14.16
C HIS A 13 -2.56 10.63 -13.74
N PHE A 14 -1.57 9.85 -13.33
CA PHE A 14 -0.18 10.31 -13.17
C PHE A 14 0.83 9.24 -13.57
N THR A 15 2.06 9.66 -13.83
CA THR A 15 3.14 8.79 -14.31
C THR A 15 3.57 7.77 -13.25
N THR A 16 4.19 6.68 -13.68
CA THR A 16 4.89 5.71 -12.83
C THR A 16 6.40 5.83 -13.12
N PRO A 17 7.26 6.20 -12.14
CA PRO A 17 6.95 6.54 -10.76
C PRO A 17 6.11 7.81 -10.62
N PRO A 18 5.44 8.01 -9.47
CA PRO A 18 4.58 9.16 -9.26
C PRO A 18 5.40 10.45 -9.09
N PRO A 19 4.78 11.63 -9.19
CA PRO A 19 5.44 12.91 -8.92
C PRO A 19 6.06 12.95 -7.53
N LYS A 20 7.15 13.71 -7.37
CA LYS A 20 7.80 13.90 -6.07
C LYS A 20 6.79 14.36 -5.01
N GLY A 21 6.84 13.73 -3.85
CA GLY A 21 5.94 14.04 -2.73
C GLY A 21 4.62 13.27 -2.74
N THR A 22 4.32 12.51 -3.79
CA THR A 22 3.14 11.64 -3.84
C THR A 22 3.45 10.30 -3.17
N ILE A 23 2.62 9.89 -2.21
CA ILE A 23 2.67 8.56 -1.60
C ILE A 23 1.54 7.74 -2.20
N TYR A 24 1.86 6.71 -2.97
CA TYR A 24 0.88 5.83 -3.58
C TYR A 24 1.38 4.37 -3.57
N ALA A 25 1.24 3.73 -2.42
CA ALA A 25 1.70 2.36 -2.18
C ALA A 25 1.23 1.32 -3.22
N PRO A 26 0.00 1.38 -3.79
CA PRO A 26 -0.43 0.47 -4.85
C PRO A 26 0.52 0.45 -6.05
N MET A 27 1.12 1.59 -6.39
CA MET A 27 2.06 1.68 -7.51
C MET A 27 3.36 0.93 -7.25
N ASP A 28 3.92 1.06 -6.05
CA ASP A 28 5.16 0.34 -5.69
C ASP A 28 4.96 -1.17 -5.80
N ILE A 29 3.79 -1.67 -5.37
CA ILE A 29 3.43 -3.08 -5.46
C ILE A 29 3.25 -3.51 -6.93
N ALA A 30 2.50 -2.73 -7.72
CA ALA A 30 2.27 -3.03 -9.14
C ALA A 30 3.58 -3.09 -9.93
N VAL A 31 4.49 -2.13 -9.68
CA VAL A 31 5.83 -2.09 -10.31
C VAL A 31 6.65 -3.31 -9.89
N ALA A 32 6.74 -3.59 -8.59
CA ALA A 32 7.52 -4.71 -8.08
C ALA A 32 7.05 -6.06 -8.65
N VAL A 33 5.74 -6.29 -8.73
CA VAL A 33 5.16 -7.50 -9.34
C VAL A 33 5.49 -7.56 -10.83
N SER A 34 5.27 -6.46 -11.55
CA SER A 34 5.50 -6.40 -13.01
C SER A 34 6.96 -6.64 -13.38
N GLU A 35 7.89 -5.93 -12.76
CA GLU A 35 9.33 -6.09 -12.98
C GLU A 35 9.83 -7.48 -12.55
N GLY A 36 9.30 -8.00 -11.44
CA GLY A 36 9.64 -9.32 -10.95
C GLY A 36 9.19 -10.44 -11.90
N LEU A 37 8.00 -10.33 -12.48
CA LEU A 37 7.50 -11.29 -13.47
C LEU A 37 8.32 -11.21 -14.77
N VAL A 38 8.74 -10.02 -15.21
CA VAL A 38 9.66 -9.88 -16.36
C VAL A 38 11.00 -10.56 -16.10
N LYS A 39 11.59 -10.39 -14.91
CA LYS A 39 12.83 -11.09 -14.52
C LYS A 39 12.68 -12.62 -14.54
N LYS A 40 11.46 -13.13 -14.28
CA LYS A 40 11.13 -14.57 -14.40
C LYS A 40 10.83 -15.00 -15.85
N GLY A 41 10.92 -14.09 -16.84
CA GLY A 41 10.76 -14.37 -18.27
C GLY A 41 9.32 -14.30 -18.79
N TYR A 42 8.38 -13.72 -18.04
CA TYR A 42 7.04 -13.40 -18.51
C TYR A 42 7.05 -12.13 -19.38
N LYS A 43 6.08 -12.01 -20.29
CA LYS A 43 5.86 -10.76 -21.04
C LYS A 43 4.84 -9.92 -20.29
N VAL A 44 5.24 -8.73 -19.86
CA VAL A 44 4.39 -7.80 -19.14
C VAL A 44 4.33 -6.48 -19.89
N ASP A 45 3.13 -6.10 -20.31
CA ASP A 45 2.83 -4.79 -20.86
C ASP A 45 2.18 -3.93 -19.75
N PHE A 46 2.84 -2.84 -19.40
CA PHE A 46 2.40 -1.93 -18.36
C PHE A 46 1.67 -0.74 -18.98
N TYR A 47 0.38 -0.64 -18.68
CA TYR A 47 -0.47 0.46 -19.14
C TYR A 47 -0.36 1.64 -18.18
N GLY A 48 0.12 2.75 -18.68
CA GLY A 48 0.31 3.99 -17.95
C GLY A 48 0.48 5.17 -18.91
N PRO A 49 0.26 6.41 -18.46
CA PRO A 49 0.35 7.58 -19.32
C PRO A 49 1.76 7.82 -19.85
N GLU A 50 1.90 8.68 -20.85
CA GLU A 50 3.20 9.11 -21.39
C GLU A 50 4.11 9.62 -20.25
N GLY A 51 5.39 9.28 -20.30
CA GLY A 51 6.36 9.57 -19.24
C GLY A 51 6.45 8.50 -18.15
N THR A 52 5.62 7.43 -18.22
CA THR A 52 5.78 6.24 -17.36
C THR A 52 7.12 5.56 -17.67
N ASN A 53 7.85 5.18 -16.61
CA ASN A 53 9.16 4.54 -16.71
C ASN A 53 9.25 3.35 -15.73
N VAL A 54 9.01 2.14 -16.22
CA VAL A 54 9.01 0.87 -15.50
C VAL A 54 9.78 -0.16 -16.31
N LYS A 55 10.56 -1.02 -15.67
CA LYS A 55 11.39 -2.06 -16.33
C LYS A 55 10.57 -3.28 -16.70
N VAL A 56 9.73 -3.15 -17.72
CA VAL A 56 8.80 -4.18 -18.23
C VAL A 56 9.03 -4.45 -19.72
N THR A 57 8.27 -5.36 -20.31
CA THR A 57 8.40 -5.70 -21.74
C THR A 57 8.03 -4.51 -22.61
N ASN A 58 6.87 -3.90 -22.38
CA ASN A 58 6.43 -2.69 -23.06
C ASN A 58 5.71 -1.76 -22.09
N ILE A 59 5.78 -0.45 -22.37
CA ILE A 59 4.92 0.56 -21.73
C ILE A 59 3.91 1.00 -22.79
N VAL A 60 2.63 0.92 -22.45
CA VAL A 60 1.52 1.25 -23.36
C VAL A 60 0.78 2.46 -22.84
N SER A 61 1.03 3.62 -23.46
CA SER A 61 0.34 4.87 -23.08
C SER A 61 -0.96 5.10 -23.87
N ALA A 62 -1.09 4.46 -25.03
CA ALA A 62 -2.18 4.70 -25.96
C ALA A 62 -2.40 6.21 -26.28
N GLY A 63 -1.31 7.00 -26.24
CA GLY A 63 -1.34 8.46 -26.44
C GLY A 63 -1.89 9.25 -25.25
N LEU A 64 -2.14 8.61 -24.10
CA LEU A 64 -2.67 9.29 -22.90
C LEU A 64 -1.56 10.07 -22.19
N LYS A 65 -1.80 11.36 -21.95
CA LYS A 65 -0.92 12.21 -21.14
C LYS A 65 -1.38 12.22 -19.69
N ALA A 66 -0.42 12.24 -18.76
CA ALA A 66 -0.73 12.30 -17.34
C ALA A 66 -1.31 13.66 -16.91
N LEU A 67 -2.24 13.65 -15.96
CA LEU A 67 -2.86 14.89 -15.44
C LEU A 67 -1.91 15.73 -14.58
N ASN A 68 -0.77 15.19 -14.19
CA ASN A 68 0.31 15.93 -13.51
C ASN A 68 1.34 16.56 -14.45
N GLN A 69 1.12 16.48 -15.78
CA GLN A 69 1.90 17.16 -16.80
C GLN A 69 1.21 18.47 -17.21
N PRO A 70 1.91 19.46 -17.82
CA PRO A 70 1.34 20.79 -18.11
C PRO A 70 -0.02 20.77 -18.82
N GLU A 71 -0.17 19.88 -19.82
CA GLU A 71 -1.44 19.75 -20.54
C GLU A 71 -2.56 19.14 -19.67
N GLY A 72 -2.23 18.21 -18.77
CA GLY A 72 -3.18 17.65 -17.80
C GLY A 72 -3.53 18.65 -16.70
N GLU A 73 -2.57 19.45 -16.24
CA GLU A 73 -2.81 20.53 -15.30
C GLU A 73 -3.77 21.59 -15.84
N ALA A 74 -3.74 21.88 -17.14
CA ALA A 74 -4.69 22.78 -17.79
C ALA A 74 -6.13 22.27 -17.68
N ILE A 75 -6.34 20.94 -17.66
CA ILE A 75 -7.68 20.33 -17.50
C ILE A 75 -8.18 20.46 -16.06
N THR A 76 -7.29 20.35 -15.07
CA THR A 76 -7.66 20.31 -13.64
C THR A 76 -7.61 21.68 -12.95
N LYS A 77 -6.69 22.57 -13.38
CA LYS A 77 -6.47 23.89 -12.75
C LYS A 77 -7.13 25.06 -13.50
N GLY A 78 -7.39 24.93 -14.79
CA GLY A 78 -7.91 26.02 -15.64
C GLY A 78 -9.40 26.30 -15.51
N GLN A 79 -10.12 25.49 -14.76
CA GLN A 79 -11.54 25.65 -14.45
C GLN A 79 -11.68 25.51 -12.93
N ASN A 80 -12.59 26.24 -12.30
CA ASN A 80 -12.97 26.05 -10.88
C ASN A 80 -13.62 24.66 -10.68
N VAL A 81 -12.84 23.60 -10.92
CA VAL A 81 -13.29 22.20 -10.89
C VAL A 81 -13.25 21.75 -9.42
N GLY A 82 -14.39 21.48 -8.83
CA GLY A 82 -14.48 20.95 -7.48
C GLY A 82 -13.88 19.52 -7.37
N ASN A 83 -13.58 19.10 -6.15
CA ASN A 83 -12.97 17.77 -5.91
C ASN A 83 -13.76 16.60 -6.53
N ALA A 84 -15.09 16.72 -6.64
CA ALA A 84 -15.94 15.69 -7.24
C ALA A 84 -15.69 15.52 -8.75
N GLU A 85 -15.55 16.65 -9.47
CA GLU A 85 -15.23 16.65 -10.90
C GLU A 85 -13.82 16.12 -11.16
N VAL A 86 -12.84 16.53 -10.34
CA VAL A 86 -11.46 16.01 -10.44
C VAL A 86 -11.45 14.48 -10.32
N ASN A 87 -12.20 13.91 -9.37
CA ASN A 87 -12.33 12.47 -9.23
C ASN A 87 -12.98 11.79 -10.44
N LYS A 88 -13.98 12.43 -11.08
CA LYS A 88 -14.56 11.92 -12.34
C LYS A 88 -13.52 11.88 -13.46
N ILE A 89 -12.73 12.95 -13.58
CA ILE A 89 -11.65 13.02 -14.58
C ILE A 89 -10.63 11.89 -14.34
N PHE A 90 -10.17 11.68 -13.10
CA PHE A 90 -9.28 10.59 -12.76
C PHE A 90 -9.85 9.22 -13.14
N ASN A 91 -11.13 9.00 -12.86
CA ASN A 91 -11.82 7.77 -13.24
C ASN A 91 -11.83 7.54 -14.76
N LEU A 92 -12.10 8.59 -15.54
CA LEU A 92 -12.11 8.49 -17.01
C LEU A 92 -10.73 8.22 -17.58
N TRP A 93 -9.67 8.80 -17.00
CA TRP A 93 -8.29 8.50 -17.40
C TRP A 93 -7.94 7.03 -17.18
N ASP A 94 -8.27 6.49 -16.02
CA ASP A 94 -8.07 5.07 -15.73
C ASP A 94 -8.90 4.19 -16.67
N GLN A 95 -10.19 4.51 -16.87
CA GLN A 95 -11.09 3.75 -17.75
C GLN A 95 -10.64 3.76 -19.21
N TYR A 96 -10.03 4.85 -19.69
CA TYR A 96 -9.49 4.90 -21.05
C TYR A 96 -8.40 3.84 -21.27
N LEU A 97 -7.42 3.74 -20.38
CA LEU A 97 -6.36 2.73 -20.49
C LEU A 97 -6.93 1.32 -20.31
N ILE A 98 -7.84 1.12 -19.37
CA ILE A 98 -8.52 -0.17 -19.15
C ILE A 98 -9.27 -0.61 -20.41
N ALA A 99 -10.01 0.29 -21.07
CA ALA A 99 -10.69 -0.02 -22.32
C ALA A 99 -9.71 -0.46 -23.42
N LYS A 100 -8.54 0.19 -23.52
CA LYS A 100 -7.48 -0.24 -24.46
C LYS A 100 -6.93 -1.62 -24.11
N MET A 101 -6.75 -1.93 -22.81
CA MET A 101 -6.34 -3.27 -22.36
C MET A 101 -7.33 -4.33 -22.82
N PHE A 102 -8.64 -4.12 -22.63
CA PHE A 102 -9.68 -5.07 -23.06
C PHE A 102 -9.73 -5.22 -24.57
N THR A 103 -9.60 -4.12 -25.33
CA THR A 103 -9.53 -4.18 -26.80
C THR A 103 -8.38 -5.07 -27.31
N GLU A 104 -7.21 -4.98 -26.68
CA GLU A 104 -6.07 -5.82 -27.05
C GLU A 104 -6.23 -7.28 -26.55
N ALA A 105 -6.85 -7.48 -25.40
CA ALA A 105 -7.12 -8.81 -24.88
C ALA A 105 -8.15 -9.58 -25.73
N GLU A 106 -9.15 -8.92 -26.30
CA GLU A 106 -10.10 -9.52 -27.25
C GLU A 106 -9.42 -10.06 -28.51
N LYS A 107 -8.32 -9.43 -28.94
CA LYS A 107 -7.49 -9.91 -30.07
C LYS A 107 -6.59 -11.10 -29.70
N GLY A 108 -6.63 -11.58 -28.46
CA GLY A 108 -5.79 -12.66 -27.95
C GLY A 108 -4.35 -12.25 -27.64
N ASN A 109 -4.10 -10.96 -27.46
CA ASN A 109 -2.76 -10.46 -27.17
C ASN A 109 -2.30 -10.71 -25.72
N TYR A 110 -3.22 -11.02 -24.80
CA TYR A 110 -2.94 -11.29 -23.39
C TYR A 110 -3.60 -12.58 -22.90
N ASP A 111 -2.90 -13.29 -22.02
CA ASP A 111 -3.47 -14.46 -21.31
C ASP A 111 -4.30 -14.01 -20.09
N LEU A 112 -3.96 -12.87 -19.48
CA LEU A 112 -4.70 -12.26 -18.35
C LEU A 112 -4.49 -10.75 -18.28
N LEU A 113 -5.42 -10.09 -17.60
CA LEU A 113 -5.31 -8.69 -17.18
C LEU A 113 -5.12 -8.62 -15.66
N HIS A 114 -4.17 -7.80 -15.19
CA HIS A 114 -3.96 -7.51 -13.77
C HIS A 114 -4.19 -6.02 -13.51
N ILE A 115 -5.28 -5.70 -12.81
CA ILE A 115 -5.78 -4.33 -12.65
C ILE A 115 -5.86 -3.99 -11.16
N HIS A 116 -5.24 -2.88 -10.77
CA HIS A 116 -5.21 -2.45 -9.37
C HIS A 116 -6.40 -1.57 -8.95
N PRO A 117 -7.03 -0.74 -9.81
CA PRO A 117 -8.29 -0.05 -9.49
C PRO A 117 -9.52 -0.86 -9.97
N PRO A 118 -10.04 -1.81 -9.17
CA PRO A 118 -11.13 -2.70 -9.61
C PRO A 118 -12.39 -1.95 -10.03
N ASP A 119 -12.78 -0.92 -9.27
CA ASP A 119 -14.02 -0.16 -9.48
C ASP A 119 -14.16 0.39 -10.91
N ARG A 120 -13.04 0.63 -11.59
CA ARG A 120 -12.99 1.20 -12.94
C ARG A 120 -13.06 0.15 -14.05
N ALA A 121 -12.76 -1.09 -13.72
CA ALA A 121 -12.69 -2.20 -14.69
C ALA A 121 -13.90 -3.13 -14.64
N LEU A 122 -14.66 -3.14 -13.53
CA LEU A 122 -15.76 -4.08 -13.32
C LEU A 122 -16.77 -4.14 -14.49
N PRO A 123 -17.28 -3.01 -15.05
CA PRO A 123 -18.23 -3.07 -16.15
C PRO A 123 -17.66 -3.73 -17.41
N LEU A 124 -16.39 -3.45 -17.74
CA LEU A 124 -15.71 -4.04 -18.87
C LEU A 124 -15.44 -5.53 -18.64
N ALA A 125 -14.95 -5.91 -17.46
CA ALA A 125 -14.71 -7.31 -17.13
C ALA A 125 -16.00 -8.14 -17.14
N PHE A 126 -17.11 -7.58 -16.68
CA PHE A 126 -18.44 -8.21 -16.72
C PHE A 126 -18.92 -8.46 -18.16
N SER A 127 -18.69 -7.51 -19.07
CA SER A 127 -19.09 -7.64 -20.49
C SER A 127 -18.12 -8.49 -21.34
N HIS A 128 -16.94 -8.88 -20.79
CA HIS A 128 -15.94 -9.69 -21.48
C HIS A 128 -15.62 -10.98 -20.70
N PRO A 129 -16.57 -11.91 -20.53
CA PRO A 129 -16.46 -13.04 -19.60
C PRO A 129 -15.40 -14.09 -19.98
N LYS A 130 -14.78 -13.98 -21.16
CA LYS A 130 -13.71 -14.88 -21.61
C LYS A 130 -12.30 -14.42 -21.24
N ILE A 131 -12.15 -13.17 -20.80
CA ILE A 131 -10.85 -12.58 -20.45
C ILE A 131 -10.63 -12.71 -18.96
N PRO A 132 -9.60 -13.47 -18.48
CA PRO A 132 -9.28 -13.54 -17.06
C PRO A 132 -8.80 -12.18 -16.54
N VAL A 133 -9.44 -11.66 -15.50
CA VAL A 133 -9.10 -10.38 -14.87
C VAL A 133 -8.80 -10.59 -13.40
N PHE A 134 -7.62 -10.19 -12.98
CA PHE A 134 -7.18 -10.23 -11.60
C PHE A 134 -7.17 -8.80 -11.03
N TYR A 135 -7.71 -8.65 -9.82
CA TYR A 135 -7.70 -7.39 -9.08
C TYR A 135 -6.90 -7.55 -7.81
N THR A 136 -5.85 -6.74 -7.61
CA THR A 136 -5.24 -6.61 -6.30
C THR A 136 -5.93 -5.50 -5.54
N LEU A 137 -6.53 -5.85 -4.40
CA LEU A 137 -7.25 -4.92 -3.54
C LEU A 137 -6.25 -4.21 -2.61
N HIS A 138 -6.22 -2.87 -2.64
CA HIS A 138 -5.30 -2.09 -1.80
C HIS A 138 -6.00 -1.34 -0.66
N ASP A 139 -7.28 -1.07 -0.83
CA ASP A 139 -8.09 -0.30 0.11
C ASP A 139 -8.96 -1.22 0.99
N PRO A 140 -9.49 -0.72 2.12
CA PRO A 140 -10.54 -1.41 2.84
C PRO A 140 -11.76 -1.66 1.96
N ILE A 141 -12.42 -2.80 2.18
CA ILE A 141 -13.69 -3.11 1.52
C ILE A 141 -14.82 -2.57 2.39
N TYR A 142 -15.43 -1.49 1.95
CA TYR A 142 -16.60 -0.92 2.61
C TYR A 142 -17.90 -1.62 2.14
N PRO A 143 -18.99 -1.59 2.90
CA PRO A 143 -20.27 -2.24 2.53
C PRO A 143 -20.78 -1.86 1.14
N TRP A 144 -20.62 -0.61 0.73
CA TRP A 144 -21.01 -0.16 -0.62
C TRP A 144 -20.14 -0.80 -1.72
N LYS A 145 -18.83 -1.00 -1.47
CA LYS A 145 -17.92 -1.71 -2.41
C LYS A 145 -18.34 -3.17 -2.58
N THR A 146 -18.67 -3.85 -1.48
CA THR A 146 -19.17 -5.24 -1.52
C THR A 146 -20.39 -5.35 -2.43
N LYS A 147 -21.34 -4.42 -2.30
CA LYS A 147 -22.54 -4.40 -3.16
C LYS A 147 -22.18 -4.21 -4.63
N ILE A 148 -21.27 -3.29 -4.94
CA ILE A 148 -20.82 -3.05 -6.32
C ILE A 148 -20.12 -4.30 -6.88
N PHE A 149 -19.20 -4.89 -6.14
CA PHE A 149 -18.51 -6.11 -6.58
C PHE A 149 -19.50 -7.25 -6.86
N SER A 150 -20.53 -7.41 -6.03
CA SER A 150 -21.59 -8.42 -6.25
C SER A 150 -22.41 -8.13 -7.49
N MET A 151 -22.72 -6.87 -7.80
CA MET A 151 -23.48 -6.49 -9.01
C MET A 151 -22.75 -6.84 -10.30
N PHE A 152 -21.43 -6.75 -10.31
CA PHE A 152 -20.59 -7.06 -11.47
C PHE A 152 -19.88 -8.42 -11.35
N ALA A 153 -20.32 -9.29 -10.45
CA ALA A 153 -19.71 -10.60 -10.28
C ALA A 153 -19.74 -11.42 -11.58
N SER A 154 -18.59 -11.98 -11.97
CA SER A 154 -18.47 -12.83 -13.15
C SER A 154 -17.34 -13.85 -12.91
N PRO A 155 -17.46 -15.08 -13.47
CA PRO A 155 -16.49 -16.17 -13.23
C PRO A 155 -15.06 -15.87 -13.65
N ASN A 156 -14.86 -14.92 -14.57
CA ASN A 156 -13.55 -14.51 -15.08
C ASN A 156 -12.84 -13.48 -14.21
N GLN A 157 -13.47 -13.01 -13.13
CA GLN A 157 -12.94 -11.98 -12.23
C GLN A 157 -12.43 -12.63 -10.95
N TYR A 158 -11.15 -12.40 -10.66
CA TYR A 158 -10.42 -12.97 -9.52
C TYR A 158 -9.88 -11.86 -8.64
N TYR A 159 -10.13 -11.95 -7.33
CA TYR A 159 -9.65 -10.96 -6.37
C TYR A 159 -8.44 -11.47 -5.61
N ILE A 160 -7.45 -10.62 -5.43
CA ILE A 160 -6.27 -10.85 -4.60
C ILE A 160 -6.34 -9.85 -3.45
N SER A 161 -6.53 -10.36 -2.24
CA SER A 161 -6.45 -9.55 -1.02
C SER A 161 -5.00 -9.45 -0.53
N ILE A 162 -4.68 -8.37 0.18
CA ILE A 162 -3.36 -8.16 0.76
C ILE A 162 -3.28 -8.53 2.24
N SER A 163 -4.38 -9.00 2.82
CA SER A 163 -4.46 -9.67 4.12
C SER A 163 -5.76 -10.47 4.22
N ASP A 164 -5.84 -11.38 5.18
CA ASP A 164 -7.08 -12.10 5.46
C ASP A 164 -8.10 -11.19 6.17
N ALA A 165 -7.64 -10.24 6.97
CA ALA A 165 -8.50 -9.23 7.58
C ALA A 165 -9.24 -8.39 6.53
N GLN A 166 -8.59 -8.06 5.40
CA GLN A 166 -9.21 -7.29 4.32
C GLN A 166 -10.42 -8.03 3.69
N ARG A 167 -10.41 -9.37 3.70
CA ARG A 167 -11.50 -10.18 3.09
C ARG A 167 -12.76 -10.22 3.94
N LYS A 168 -12.66 -10.01 5.26
CA LYS A 168 -13.78 -10.20 6.21
C LYS A 168 -15.09 -9.47 5.82
N PRO A 169 -15.06 -8.21 5.30
CA PRO A 169 -16.29 -7.53 4.93
C PRO A 169 -16.96 -8.06 3.65
N ALA A 170 -16.26 -8.86 2.84
CA ALA A 170 -16.75 -9.40 1.57
C ALA A 170 -16.23 -10.83 1.34
N PRO A 171 -16.59 -11.81 2.20
CA PRO A 171 -16.00 -13.15 2.19
C PRO A 171 -16.35 -13.95 0.92
N ASP A 172 -17.45 -13.61 0.25
CA ASP A 172 -18.00 -14.36 -0.89
C ASP A 172 -17.43 -13.92 -2.26
N LEU A 173 -16.49 -12.96 -2.29
CA LEU A 173 -15.83 -12.60 -3.54
C LEU A 173 -14.97 -13.78 -4.05
N ASN A 174 -14.85 -13.90 -5.35
CA ASN A 174 -14.02 -14.94 -5.99
C ASN A 174 -12.53 -14.68 -5.75
N TYR A 175 -12.06 -14.92 -4.51
CA TYR A 175 -10.68 -14.72 -4.14
C TYR A 175 -9.77 -15.80 -4.74
N ALA A 176 -8.82 -15.39 -5.58
CA ALA A 176 -7.75 -16.25 -6.06
C ALA A 176 -6.75 -16.60 -4.93
N ALA A 177 -6.41 -15.61 -4.10
CA ALA A 177 -5.50 -15.77 -2.96
C ALA A 177 -5.53 -14.57 -2.01
N THR A 178 -4.91 -14.73 -0.83
CA THR A 178 -4.32 -13.65 -0.05
C THR A 178 -2.82 -13.60 -0.36
N ILE A 179 -2.32 -12.45 -0.83
CA ILE A 179 -0.90 -12.22 -1.11
C ILE A 179 -0.45 -10.98 -0.35
N TYR A 180 0.34 -11.18 0.70
CA TYR A 180 0.90 -10.08 1.48
C TYR A 180 1.83 -9.21 0.63
N ASN A 181 1.79 -7.89 0.85
CA ASN A 181 2.70 -6.97 0.19
C ASN A 181 4.15 -7.28 0.57
N GLY A 182 5.02 -7.30 -0.43
CA GLY A 182 6.44 -7.50 -0.25
C GLY A 182 7.19 -6.20 0.00
N ILE A 183 8.28 -6.29 0.77
CA ILE A 183 9.21 -5.19 1.01
C ILE A 183 10.58 -5.50 0.41
N ASP A 184 11.19 -4.46 -0.15
CA ASP A 184 12.58 -4.51 -0.61
C ASP A 184 13.51 -4.43 0.61
N LEU A 185 14.15 -5.54 0.92
CA LEU A 185 15.03 -5.68 2.08
C LEU A 185 16.32 -4.88 1.94
N ASP A 186 16.78 -4.61 0.72
CA ASP A 186 17.97 -3.81 0.45
C ASP A 186 17.67 -2.31 0.65
N ALA A 187 16.45 -1.89 0.38
CA ALA A 187 16.00 -0.52 0.65
C ALA A 187 15.78 -0.24 2.16
N PHE A 188 15.61 -1.30 2.98
CA PHE A 188 15.42 -1.22 4.43
C PHE A 188 16.46 -2.06 5.17
N PRO A 189 17.72 -1.62 5.20
CA PRO A 189 18.81 -2.37 5.82
C PRO A 189 18.65 -2.48 7.34
N PHE A 190 19.05 -3.62 7.88
CA PHE A 190 18.97 -3.95 9.30
C PHE A 190 19.90 -3.08 10.16
N SER A 191 19.49 -2.79 11.41
CA SER A 191 20.33 -2.24 12.47
C SER A 191 20.07 -2.98 13.78
N GLU A 192 21.12 -3.42 14.42
CA GLU A 192 21.05 -4.07 15.73
C GLU A 192 20.84 -3.06 16.87
N SER A 193 21.36 -1.86 16.73
CA SER A 193 21.26 -0.78 17.72
C SER A 193 20.23 0.27 17.34
N HIS A 194 19.73 1.00 18.35
CA HIS A 194 18.83 2.14 18.18
C HIS A 194 19.24 3.32 19.03
N ASP A 195 18.71 4.48 18.68
CA ASP A 195 18.71 5.69 19.52
C ASP A 195 17.45 5.68 20.41
N ASP A 196 17.37 6.62 21.33
CA ASP A 196 16.31 6.68 22.34
C ASP A 196 15.15 7.58 21.87
N TYR A 197 14.36 7.08 20.87
CA TYR A 197 13.12 7.72 20.45
C TYR A 197 12.09 6.74 19.89
N LEU A 198 10.82 7.09 20.06
CA LEU A 198 9.68 6.45 19.39
C LEU A 198 9.46 7.11 18.02
N LEU A 199 8.95 6.33 17.07
CA LEU A 199 8.73 6.79 15.71
C LEU A 199 7.25 6.66 15.33
N PHE A 200 6.70 7.70 14.69
CA PHE A 200 5.43 7.64 13.98
C PHE A 200 5.65 8.03 12.51
N ILE A 201 5.26 7.15 11.59
CA ILE A 201 5.33 7.41 10.14
C ILE A 201 3.97 7.13 9.50
N GLY A 202 3.49 8.07 8.69
CA GLY A 202 2.27 7.88 7.90
C GLY A 202 1.60 9.19 7.51
N ARG A 203 0.40 9.06 6.92
CA ARG A 203 -0.47 10.21 6.73
C ARG A 203 -0.91 10.72 8.11
N LEU A 204 -0.80 12.05 8.32
CA LEU A 204 -1.05 12.65 9.64
C LEU A 204 -2.55 12.90 9.86
N GLN A 205 -3.38 11.88 9.60
CA GLN A 205 -4.83 11.90 9.67
C GLN A 205 -5.32 11.18 10.94
N PRO A 206 -6.52 11.50 11.47
CA PRO A 206 -7.04 10.91 12.71
C PRO A 206 -7.05 9.38 12.71
N GLU A 207 -7.42 8.77 11.58
CA GLU A 207 -7.47 7.31 11.46
C GLU A 207 -6.11 6.61 11.60
N LYS A 208 -5.00 7.32 11.42
CA LYS A 208 -3.65 6.78 11.65
C LYS A 208 -3.20 6.86 13.12
N GLY A 209 -3.94 7.58 13.97
CA GLY A 209 -3.72 7.57 15.41
C GLY A 209 -2.56 8.45 15.87
N LEU A 210 -2.22 9.54 15.15
CA LEU A 210 -1.12 10.42 15.56
C LEU A 210 -1.37 11.08 16.93
N ALA A 211 -2.60 11.47 17.24
CA ALA A 211 -2.92 12.05 18.55
C ALA A 211 -2.66 11.04 19.69
N GLU A 212 -2.95 9.78 19.47
CA GLU A 212 -2.66 8.68 20.37
C GLU A 212 -1.15 8.49 20.55
N ALA A 213 -0.37 8.52 19.48
CA ALA A 213 1.10 8.43 19.55
C ALA A 213 1.70 9.58 20.36
N VAL A 214 1.20 10.81 20.17
CA VAL A 214 1.59 11.98 20.97
C VAL A 214 1.27 11.78 22.45
N GLN A 215 0.08 11.28 22.77
CA GLN A 215 -0.32 11.02 24.15
C GLN A 215 0.57 9.94 24.79
N ILE A 216 0.90 8.87 24.06
CA ILE A 216 1.78 7.80 24.55
C ILE A 216 3.18 8.36 24.85
N ALA A 217 3.77 9.14 23.97
CA ALA A 217 5.06 9.77 24.19
C ALA A 217 5.06 10.67 25.46
N ARG A 218 3.96 11.41 25.68
CA ARG A 218 3.79 12.20 26.90
C ARG A 218 3.67 11.35 28.16
N MET A 219 2.87 10.27 28.11
CA MET A 219 2.68 9.36 29.25
C MET A 219 3.95 8.63 29.63
N THR A 220 4.83 8.34 28.68
CA THR A 220 6.10 7.63 28.90
C THR A 220 7.29 8.56 29.06
N SER A 221 7.11 9.87 28.81
CA SER A 221 8.19 10.88 28.74
C SER A 221 9.25 10.60 27.69
N GLU A 222 8.95 9.75 26.71
CA GLU A 222 9.83 9.39 25.61
C GLU A 222 9.88 10.48 24.53
N LYS A 223 10.98 10.49 23.77
CA LYS A 223 11.06 11.29 22.54
C LYS A 223 10.19 10.66 21.45
N LEU A 224 9.52 11.48 20.64
CA LEU A 224 8.72 11.04 19.49
C LEU A 224 9.13 11.85 18.25
N LEU A 225 9.53 11.14 17.21
CA LEU A 225 9.69 11.71 15.87
C LEU A 225 8.44 11.40 15.03
N ILE A 226 7.87 12.44 14.43
CA ILE A 226 6.67 12.36 13.59
C ILE A 226 7.06 12.65 12.15
N ILE A 227 6.83 11.69 11.25
CA ILE A 227 7.15 11.80 9.83
C ILE A 227 5.88 11.60 8.99
N GLY A 228 5.62 12.53 8.10
CA GLY A 228 4.50 12.45 7.16
C GLY A 228 4.30 13.76 6.41
N PRO A 229 3.44 13.77 5.38
CA PRO A 229 3.08 15.00 4.68
C PRO A 229 2.45 16.00 5.65
N GLN A 230 2.79 17.27 5.45
CA GLN A 230 2.20 18.34 6.26
C GLN A 230 0.67 18.33 6.14
N VAL A 231 0.02 18.46 7.28
CA VAL A 231 -1.44 18.58 7.40
C VAL A 231 -1.76 19.89 8.08
N THR A 232 -2.75 20.58 7.59
CA THR A 232 -3.33 21.81 8.18
C THR A 232 -4.75 21.52 8.61
N GLY A 233 -5.26 22.31 9.57
CA GLY A 233 -6.65 22.24 10.00
C GLY A 233 -6.83 21.81 11.45
N GLU A 234 -8.06 21.75 11.87
CA GLU A 234 -8.48 21.64 13.28
C GLU A 234 -7.85 20.45 14.03
N TYR A 235 -7.68 19.29 13.36
CA TYR A 235 -7.06 18.12 13.96
C TYR A 235 -5.61 18.40 14.36
N TRP A 236 -4.82 18.95 13.43
CA TRP A 236 -3.43 19.31 13.69
C TRP A 236 -3.33 20.39 14.75
N ASP A 237 -4.08 21.49 14.58
CA ASP A 237 -3.99 22.69 15.43
C ASP A 237 -4.40 22.40 16.88
N LYS A 238 -5.40 21.53 17.10
CA LYS A 238 -5.91 21.22 18.43
C LYS A 238 -5.29 19.98 19.08
N LYS A 239 -4.88 18.98 18.28
CA LYS A 239 -4.48 17.67 18.82
C LYS A 239 -2.99 17.39 18.74
N ILE A 240 -2.24 18.10 17.87
CA ILE A 240 -0.83 17.83 17.62
C ILE A 240 0.05 19.03 17.97
N ALA A 241 -0.16 20.17 17.29
CA ALA A 241 0.70 21.34 17.38
C ALA A 241 0.95 21.84 18.82
N PRO A 242 -0.05 21.86 19.74
CA PRO A 242 0.17 22.31 21.11
C PRO A 242 1.13 21.44 21.94
N TYR A 243 1.42 20.22 21.47
CA TYR A 243 2.29 19.27 22.18
C TYR A 243 3.69 19.15 21.58
N LEU A 244 3.94 19.84 20.46
CA LEU A 244 5.27 19.86 19.85
C LEU A 244 6.26 20.61 20.75
N ASN A 245 7.42 20.00 20.98
CA ASN A 245 8.50 20.54 21.79
C ASN A 245 9.81 19.81 21.46
N ASP A 246 10.87 19.98 22.27
CA ASP A 246 12.16 19.33 22.05
C ASP A 246 12.12 17.80 22.07
N LYS A 247 11.13 17.20 22.76
CA LYS A 247 10.93 15.75 22.81
C LYS A 247 9.97 15.24 21.73
N ILE A 248 8.91 15.98 21.42
CA ILE A 248 7.90 15.60 20.40
C ILE A 248 8.11 16.48 19.19
N ARG A 249 8.71 15.92 18.14
CA ARG A 249 9.17 16.70 16.99
C ARG A 249 8.51 16.25 15.70
N TYR A 250 7.98 17.22 14.96
CA TYR A 250 7.55 17.01 13.58
C TYR A 250 8.73 17.24 12.64
N ILE A 251 9.09 16.20 11.88
CA ILE A 251 10.22 16.20 10.95
C ILE A 251 9.80 16.65 9.55
N GLY A 252 8.52 16.51 9.21
CA GLY A 252 8.01 16.77 7.87
C GLY A 252 7.94 15.53 7.01
N PHE A 253 7.77 15.75 5.70
CA PHE A 253 7.80 14.67 4.70
C PHE A 253 9.25 14.21 4.47
N VAL A 254 9.45 12.92 4.57
CA VAL A 254 10.73 12.27 4.24
C VAL A 254 10.48 11.31 3.05
N PRO A 255 11.23 11.44 1.95
CA PRO A 255 11.14 10.50 0.83
C PRO A 255 11.42 9.06 1.27
N ARG A 256 10.71 8.10 0.64
CA ARG A 256 10.73 6.69 1.04
C ARG A 256 12.14 6.11 1.12
N GLU A 257 12.99 6.44 0.16
CA GLU A 257 14.39 6.02 0.09
C GLU A 257 15.27 6.52 1.25
N LYS A 258 14.76 7.42 2.09
CA LYS A 258 15.45 7.93 3.28
C LYS A 258 14.81 7.48 4.60
N LEU A 259 13.64 6.86 4.55
CA LEU A 259 12.90 6.46 5.76
C LEU A 259 13.66 5.42 6.59
N PHE A 260 14.43 4.55 5.96
CA PHE A 260 15.20 3.52 6.66
C PHE A 260 16.08 4.08 7.77
N LYS A 261 16.65 5.29 7.60
CA LYS A 261 17.50 5.95 8.61
C LYS A 261 16.77 6.21 9.91
N TYR A 262 15.47 6.51 9.82
CA TYR A 262 14.64 6.76 10.98
C TYR A 262 14.14 5.46 11.60
N TYR A 263 13.76 4.48 10.77
CA TYR A 263 13.39 3.17 11.28
C TYR A 263 14.56 2.50 12.02
N GLN A 264 15.76 2.43 11.41
CA GLN A 264 16.93 1.80 12.03
C GLN A 264 17.23 2.33 13.43
N LYS A 265 17.05 3.63 13.62
CA LYS A 265 17.43 4.36 14.83
C LYS A 265 16.30 4.44 15.86
N ALA A 266 15.08 4.07 15.49
CA ALA A 266 13.97 4.11 16.43
C ALA A 266 14.04 2.97 17.45
N LYS A 267 13.69 3.28 18.70
CA LYS A 267 13.46 2.31 19.78
C LYS A 267 12.25 1.44 19.46
N ALA A 268 11.18 2.06 18.97
CA ALA A 268 9.98 1.39 18.47
C ALA A 268 9.21 2.27 17.49
N THR A 269 8.44 1.65 16.59
CA THR A 269 7.45 2.36 15.78
C THR A 269 6.07 2.22 16.41
N LEU A 270 5.40 3.36 16.67
CA LEU A 270 4.05 3.41 17.19
C LEU A 270 3.03 3.38 16.04
N VAL A 271 2.09 2.44 16.10
CA VAL A 271 1.02 2.29 15.11
C VAL A 271 -0.34 2.18 15.84
N PRO A 272 -0.79 3.27 16.50
CA PRO A 272 -2.04 3.31 17.25
C PRO A 272 -3.25 3.56 16.34
N ILE A 273 -3.37 2.75 15.31
CA ILE A 273 -4.29 2.92 14.19
C ILE A 273 -5.76 2.80 14.61
N GLN A 274 -6.65 3.65 14.07
CA GLN A 274 -8.05 3.76 14.46
C GLN A 274 -9.02 3.14 13.43
N TRP A 275 -8.51 2.57 12.34
CA TRP A 275 -9.28 1.92 11.29
C TRP A 275 -8.80 0.50 11.03
N GLU A 276 -9.56 -0.28 10.25
CA GLU A 276 -9.14 -1.62 9.84
C GLU A 276 -8.10 -1.52 8.71
N GLU A 277 -6.82 -1.52 9.07
CA GLU A 277 -5.70 -1.39 8.12
C GLU A 277 -5.64 -2.60 7.20
N PRO A 278 -5.70 -2.43 5.87
CA PRO A 278 -5.62 -3.56 4.94
C PRO A 278 -4.30 -4.31 4.98
N PHE A 279 -3.16 -3.61 5.17
CA PHE A 279 -1.85 -4.25 5.31
C PHE A 279 -0.92 -3.50 6.28
N GLY A 280 -0.62 -2.22 6.00
CA GLY A 280 0.29 -1.42 6.84
C GLY A 280 1.77 -1.68 6.55
N LEU A 281 2.26 -1.19 5.41
CA LEU A 281 3.69 -1.29 5.02
C LEU A 281 4.64 -0.76 6.10
N VAL A 282 4.21 0.23 6.89
CA VAL A 282 4.97 0.76 8.04
C VAL A 282 5.38 -0.33 9.04
N LEU A 283 4.54 -1.36 9.23
CA LEU A 283 4.83 -2.49 10.10
C LEU A 283 6.03 -3.29 9.58
N THR A 284 5.96 -3.66 8.30
CA THR A 284 7.03 -4.45 7.66
C THR A 284 8.29 -3.63 7.42
N GLU A 285 8.20 -2.35 7.07
CA GLU A 285 9.34 -1.43 6.91
C GLU A 285 10.10 -1.27 8.24
N SER A 286 9.38 -1.06 9.34
CA SER A 286 9.94 -0.98 10.68
C SER A 286 10.70 -2.27 11.04
N MET A 287 10.02 -3.40 10.96
CA MET A 287 10.60 -4.70 11.34
C MET A 287 11.74 -5.12 10.40
N ALA A 288 11.72 -4.73 9.12
CA ALA A 288 12.83 -4.96 8.19
C ALA A 288 14.12 -4.28 8.68
N CYS A 289 14.00 -3.07 9.22
CA CYS A 289 15.13 -2.37 9.85
C CYS A 289 15.53 -2.91 11.24
N GLY A 290 14.81 -3.91 11.75
CA GLY A 290 15.00 -4.46 13.09
C GLY A 290 14.17 -3.74 14.17
N THR A 291 13.42 -2.72 13.83
CA THR A 291 12.68 -1.91 14.81
C THR A 291 11.34 -2.56 15.15
N PRO A 292 11.11 -2.91 16.42
CA PRO A 292 9.85 -3.52 16.85
C PRO A 292 8.69 -2.53 16.74
N VAL A 293 7.48 -3.09 16.62
CA VAL A 293 6.25 -2.32 16.46
C VAL A 293 5.37 -2.42 17.70
N ILE A 294 4.77 -1.31 18.11
CA ILE A 294 3.69 -1.32 19.10
C ILE A 294 2.44 -0.81 18.41
N ALA A 295 1.44 -1.68 18.25
CA ALA A 295 0.25 -1.40 17.45
C ALA A 295 -1.05 -1.75 18.17
N PHE A 296 -2.14 -1.07 17.81
CA PHE A 296 -3.48 -1.53 18.18
C PHE A 296 -3.89 -2.73 17.31
N ASN A 297 -4.69 -3.62 17.89
CA ASN A 297 -5.21 -4.81 17.22
C ASN A 297 -6.31 -4.44 16.22
N ARG A 298 -5.92 -3.98 15.03
CA ARG A 298 -6.80 -3.55 13.95
C ARG A 298 -6.36 -4.11 12.60
N GLY A 299 -7.34 -4.55 11.81
CA GLY A 299 -7.10 -5.04 10.46
C GLY A 299 -6.03 -6.15 10.41
N SER A 300 -5.02 -5.93 9.58
CA SER A 300 -3.92 -6.88 9.34
C SER A 300 -2.85 -6.95 10.43
N VAL A 301 -2.87 -6.07 11.45
CA VAL A 301 -1.82 -6.03 12.48
C VAL A 301 -1.51 -7.42 13.06
N PRO A 302 -2.51 -8.24 13.49
CA PRO A 302 -2.22 -9.57 14.05
C PRO A 302 -1.73 -10.62 13.03
N GLU A 303 -1.80 -10.32 11.75
CA GLU A 303 -1.25 -11.18 10.70
C GLU A 303 0.23 -10.86 10.43
N ILE A 304 0.65 -9.62 10.71
CA ILE A 304 1.97 -9.09 10.37
C ILE A 304 2.90 -9.04 11.58
N VAL A 305 2.39 -8.69 12.75
CA VAL A 305 3.17 -8.58 13.99
C VAL A 305 2.96 -9.84 14.83
N ILE A 306 4.04 -10.44 15.33
CA ILE A 306 3.99 -11.53 16.31
C ILE A 306 4.10 -10.91 17.71
N ASP A 307 2.98 -10.95 18.46
CA ASP A 307 2.88 -10.38 19.81
C ASP A 307 3.94 -10.97 20.76
N GLY A 308 4.70 -10.12 21.42
CA GLY A 308 5.80 -10.48 22.32
C GLY A 308 7.08 -10.97 21.62
N LYS A 309 7.13 -11.00 20.28
CA LYS A 309 8.32 -11.44 19.54
C LYS A 309 8.85 -10.41 18.54
N THR A 310 7.98 -9.79 17.76
CA THR A 310 8.38 -8.74 16.80
C THR A 310 7.79 -7.38 17.15
N GLY A 311 7.08 -7.32 18.26
CA GLY A 311 6.42 -6.13 18.79
C GLY A 311 5.33 -6.49 19.78
N PHE A 312 4.49 -5.52 20.12
CA PHE A 312 3.35 -5.71 21.02
C PHE A 312 2.04 -5.32 20.35
N ILE A 313 1.03 -6.18 20.47
CA ILE A 313 -0.33 -5.96 19.97
C ILE A 313 -1.27 -5.60 21.13
N ILE A 314 -1.83 -4.40 21.09
CA ILE A 314 -2.70 -3.89 22.15
C ILE A 314 -4.15 -4.20 21.80
N LYS A 315 -4.74 -5.22 22.44
CA LYS A 315 -6.04 -5.81 22.06
C LYS A 315 -7.25 -4.91 22.28
N ASP A 316 -7.22 -4.02 23.26
CA ASP A 316 -8.35 -3.20 23.66
C ASP A 316 -8.16 -1.70 23.38
N ASN A 317 -7.19 -1.35 22.53
CA ASN A 317 -6.87 0.01 22.10
C ASN A 317 -6.65 1.01 23.26
N LYS A 318 -6.20 0.51 24.42
CA LYS A 318 -5.97 1.36 25.61
C LYS A 318 -4.58 1.97 25.57
N LEU A 319 -4.51 3.30 25.58
CA LEU A 319 -3.26 4.05 25.60
C LEU A 319 -2.33 3.65 26.76
N LYS A 320 -2.89 3.41 27.95
CA LYS A 320 -2.12 2.95 29.12
C LYS A 320 -1.37 1.65 28.83
N LYS A 321 -2.04 0.66 28.21
CA LYS A 321 -1.38 -0.61 27.86
C LYS A 321 -0.32 -0.42 26.79
N MET A 322 -0.53 0.49 25.85
CA MET A 322 0.47 0.82 24.85
C MET A 322 1.68 1.53 25.47
N ALA A 323 1.45 2.43 26.43
CA ALA A 323 2.52 3.05 27.21
C ALA A 323 3.29 2.04 28.08
N ASP A 324 2.62 1.04 28.64
CA ASP A 324 3.27 -0.04 29.39
C ASP A 324 4.09 -0.95 28.45
N ALA A 325 3.65 -1.18 27.21
CA ALA A 325 4.41 -1.90 26.19
C ALA A 325 5.69 -1.15 25.78
N VAL A 326 5.66 0.19 25.70
CA VAL A 326 6.87 1.00 25.45
C VAL A 326 7.97 0.71 26.48
N LYS A 327 7.62 0.52 27.75
CA LYS A 327 8.60 0.24 28.84
C LYS A 327 9.24 -1.15 28.71
N LYS A 328 8.61 -2.06 27.97
CA LYS A 328 9.05 -3.45 27.78
C LYS A 328 9.67 -3.68 26.41
N ILE A 329 9.77 -2.65 25.57
CA ILE A 329 10.13 -2.84 24.16
C ILE A 329 11.54 -3.41 23.97
N ASP A 330 12.42 -3.16 24.92
CA ASP A 330 13.78 -3.69 24.90
C ASP A 330 13.87 -5.20 25.15
N GLU A 331 12.75 -5.85 25.52
CA GLU A 331 12.60 -7.31 25.58
C GLU A 331 12.52 -7.93 24.17
N ILE A 332 12.19 -7.15 23.14
CA ILE A 332 12.05 -7.60 21.75
C ILE A 332 13.41 -7.64 21.05
N ASN A 333 13.78 -8.81 20.54
CA ASN A 333 15.02 -8.95 19.76
C ASN A 333 14.83 -8.38 18.35
N ARG A 334 15.63 -7.39 17.99
CA ARG A 334 15.61 -6.72 16.69
C ARG A 334 15.89 -7.67 15.51
N ALA A 335 16.78 -8.65 15.70
CA ALA A 335 17.08 -9.66 14.70
C ALA A 335 15.88 -10.57 14.40
N ASP A 336 15.02 -10.85 15.39
CA ASP A 336 13.79 -11.60 15.17
C ASP A 336 12.77 -10.80 14.32
N CYS A 337 12.71 -9.48 14.49
CA CYS A 337 11.92 -8.59 13.64
C CYS A 337 12.36 -8.72 12.18
N ARG A 338 13.64 -8.55 11.93
CA ARG A 338 14.25 -8.68 10.58
C ARG A 338 13.97 -10.04 9.97
N LYS A 339 14.30 -11.11 10.68
CA LYS A 339 14.12 -12.50 10.23
C LYS A 339 12.67 -12.80 9.87
N HIS A 340 11.73 -12.30 10.66
CA HIS A 340 10.30 -12.46 10.38
C HIS A 340 9.90 -11.85 9.04
N VAL A 341 10.37 -10.62 8.73
CA VAL A 341 10.08 -9.96 7.45
C VAL A 341 10.75 -10.70 6.28
N GLU A 342 12.00 -11.12 6.41
CA GLU A 342 12.72 -11.90 5.39
C GLU A 342 11.96 -13.16 5.00
N GLN A 343 11.45 -13.87 5.99
CA GLN A 343 10.75 -15.14 5.79
C GLN A 343 9.35 -15.00 5.22
N ASN A 344 8.64 -13.89 5.51
CA ASN A 344 7.20 -13.80 5.25
C ASN A 344 6.79 -12.66 4.31
N PHE A 345 7.56 -11.58 4.23
CA PHE A 345 7.16 -10.34 3.57
C PHE A 345 8.21 -9.80 2.60
N SER A 346 9.10 -10.64 2.05
CA SER A 346 10.03 -10.20 1.02
C SER A 346 9.33 -9.98 -0.33
N ILE A 347 9.83 -9.04 -1.13
CA ILE A 347 9.35 -8.82 -2.51
C ILE A 347 9.39 -10.11 -3.33
N GLN A 348 10.47 -10.92 -3.19
CA GLN A 348 10.59 -12.16 -3.93
C GLN A 348 9.45 -13.13 -3.61
N ARG A 349 9.11 -13.31 -2.33
CA ARG A 349 7.98 -14.14 -1.92
C ARG A 349 6.65 -13.65 -2.48
N MET A 350 6.43 -12.35 -2.48
CA MET A 350 5.24 -11.75 -3.08
C MET A 350 5.15 -12.10 -4.58
N ILE A 351 6.23 -11.89 -5.34
CA ILE A 351 6.28 -12.17 -6.78
C ILE A 351 6.04 -13.66 -7.06
N ASP A 352 6.65 -14.56 -6.27
CA ASP A 352 6.47 -16.00 -6.42
C ASP A 352 4.99 -16.41 -6.21
N ARG A 353 4.30 -15.79 -5.24
CA ARG A 353 2.88 -16.02 -5.00
C ARG A 353 1.99 -15.52 -6.12
N TYR A 354 2.29 -14.34 -6.72
CA TYR A 354 1.57 -13.87 -7.91
C TYR A 354 1.76 -14.82 -9.10
N GLU A 355 2.99 -15.27 -9.36
CA GLU A 355 3.29 -16.25 -10.41
C GLU A 355 2.47 -17.53 -10.22
N GLU A 356 2.51 -18.11 -9.03
CA GLU A 356 1.79 -19.33 -8.69
C GLU A 356 0.28 -19.19 -8.94
N VAL A 357 -0.32 -18.08 -8.49
CA VAL A 357 -1.76 -17.81 -8.62
C VAL A 357 -2.15 -17.63 -10.08
N PHE A 358 -1.36 -16.87 -10.85
CA PHE A 358 -1.65 -16.65 -12.27
C PHE A 358 -1.55 -17.94 -13.07
N LEU A 359 -0.50 -18.74 -12.86
CA LEU A 359 -0.35 -20.04 -13.52
C LEU A 359 -1.49 -21.01 -13.16
N LYS A 360 -1.86 -21.08 -11.89
CA LYS A 360 -2.91 -22.00 -11.43
C LYS A 360 -4.27 -21.76 -12.10
N ILE A 361 -4.58 -20.50 -12.44
CA ILE A 361 -5.90 -20.11 -12.95
C ILE A 361 -5.93 -20.05 -14.48
N VAL A 362 -4.81 -19.66 -15.12
CA VAL A 362 -4.78 -19.43 -16.57
C VAL A 362 -4.17 -20.60 -17.35
N SER A 363 -3.50 -21.53 -16.66
CA SER A 363 -2.96 -22.76 -17.27
C SER A 363 -3.98 -23.87 -17.23
#